data_ee57657d3617898a058861014ba2f17b
#
_entry.id   ee57657d3617898a058861014ba2f17b
#
_cell.length_a   1.000
_cell.length_b   1.000
_cell.length_c   1.000
_cell.angle_alpha   90.00
_cell.angle_beta   90.00
_cell.angle_gamma   90.00
#
_symmetry.space_group_name_H-M   'P 1'
#
loop_
_entity.id
_entity.type
_entity.pdbx_description
1 polymer ?
#
loop_
_entity_poly.entity_id
_entity_poly.type
_entity_poly.pdbx_seq_one_letter_code
_entity_poly.pdbx_strand_id
1 'polypeptide(L)'
;MSTERIVVQRGVVDKFRRVLVETAEKVFEKDAPPPVLISGNAVDRNRLLVGNALSKGANILFGDPNAQETSRASMRPLIVENVTPEMELYFTESFGPTVSLMVVDTEDEAVSLANDTEYGLTTAVYTENLFRAIRVGRQLECG
;
A
#
# COMPACT_ATOMS: atom_id res chain seq x y z
N MET A 1 -7.03 8.51 7.90
CA MET A 1 -5.61 8.09 7.74
C MET A 1 -5.64 6.75 7.03
N SER A 2 -4.92 6.61 5.93
CA SER A 2 -4.84 5.36 5.16
C SER A 2 -3.41 4.83 5.18
N THR A 3 -3.27 3.51 5.08
CA THR A 3 -1.96 2.87 4.95
C THR A 3 -1.46 3.07 3.52
N GLU A 4 -0.26 3.62 3.37
CA GLU A 4 0.38 3.81 2.05
C GLU A 4 1.30 2.64 1.69
N ARG A 5 1.99 2.06 2.69
CA ARG A 5 2.96 0.98 2.50
C ARG A 5 2.70 -0.18 3.46
N ILE A 6 2.78 -1.40 2.94
CA ILE A 6 2.80 -2.65 3.70
C ILE A 6 4.12 -3.34 3.38
N VAL A 7 4.97 -3.53 4.37
CA VAL A 7 6.26 -4.22 4.23
C VAL A 7 6.15 -5.60 4.85
N VAL A 8 6.41 -6.65 4.09
CA VAL A 8 6.21 -8.04 4.50
C VAL A 8 7.46 -8.87 4.27
N GLN A 9 7.87 -9.64 5.25
CA GLN A 9 8.97 -10.59 5.10
C GLN A 9 8.58 -11.75 4.16
N ARG A 10 9.51 -12.15 3.28
CA ARG A 10 9.31 -13.21 2.28
C ARG A 10 8.80 -14.51 2.86
N GLY A 11 9.25 -14.88 4.06
CA GLY A 11 8.83 -16.13 4.71
C GLY A 11 7.33 -16.26 5.01
N VAL A 12 6.58 -15.15 4.99
CA VAL A 12 5.14 -15.14 5.29
C VAL A 12 4.29 -14.51 4.18
N VAL A 13 4.91 -14.02 3.11
CA VAL A 13 4.27 -13.20 2.09
C VAL A 13 3.13 -13.93 1.37
N ASP A 14 3.26 -15.19 1.01
CA ASP A 14 2.24 -15.91 0.25
C ASP A 14 0.95 -16.10 1.07
N LYS A 15 1.11 -16.44 2.36
CA LYS A 15 -0.03 -16.51 3.27
C LYS A 15 -0.65 -15.14 3.48
N PHE A 16 0.18 -14.10 3.64
CA PHE A 16 -0.26 -12.74 3.84
C PHE A 16 -1.04 -12.20 2.63
N ARG A 17 -0.52 -12.37 1.40
CA ARG A 17 -1.21 -11.98 0.16
C ARG A 17 -2.60 -12.57 0.06
N ARG A 18 -2.70 -13.89 0.28
CA ARG A 18 -3.98 -14.59 0.22
C ARG A 18 -4.98 -13.99 1.21
N VAL A 19 -4.60 -13.86 2.47
CA VAL A 19 -5.49 -13.32 3.51
C VAL A 19 -5.83 -11.85 3.25
N LEU A 20 -4.88 -11.06 2.75
CA LEU A 20 -5.08 -9.65 2.41
C LEU A 20 -6.13 -9.51 1.29
N VAL A 21 -6.00 -10.28 0.22
CA VAL A 21 -6.95 -10.26 -0.91
C VAL A 21 -8.33 -10.74 -0.46
N GLU A 22 -8.41 -11.89 0.22
CA GLU A 22 -9.69 -12.43 0.75
C GLU A 22 -10.38 -11.43 1.69
N THR A 23 -9.60 -10.68 2.47
CA THR A 23 -10.15 -9.66 3.37
C THR A 23 -10.60 -8.43 2.60
N ALA A 24 -9.82 -7.98 1.63
CA ALA A 24 -10.19 -6.87 0.77
C ALA A 24 -11.48 -7.16 -0.02
N GLU A 25 -11.64 -8.36 -0.56
CA GLU A 25 -12.87 -8.79 -1.23
C GLU A 25 -14.10 -8.75 -0.33
N LYS A 26 -13.94 -9.11 0.95
CA LYS A 26 -15.04 -9.08 1.93
C LYS A 26 -15.37 -7.66 2.39
N VAL A 27 -14.37 -6.80 2.54
CA VAL A 27 -14.55 -5.41 3.04
C VAL A 27 -15.05 -4.49 1.92
N PHE A 28 -14.56 -4.70 0.71
CA PHE A 28 -14.87 -3.87 -0.46
C PHE A 28 -15.68 -4.67 -1.47
N GLU A 29 -16.85 -5.14 -1.05
CA GLU A 29 -17.78 -5.87 -1.90
C GLU A 29 -17.99 -5.16 -3.24
N LYS A 30 -18.02 -5.94 -4.33
CA LYS A 30 -18.11 -5.41 -5.69
C LYS A 30 -19.33 -4.51 -5.91
N ASP A 31 -20.43 -4.84 -5.25
CA ASP A 31 -21.71 -4.12 -5.39
C ASP A 31 -21.88 -3.00 -4.35
N ALA A 32 -20.94 -2.88 -3.39
CA ALA A 32 -20.97 -1.78 -2.44
C ALA A 32 -20.57 -0.46 -3.12
N PRO A 33 -21.10 0.68 -2.65
CA PRO A 33 -20.69 1.98 -3.16
C PRO A 33 -19.17 2.17 -3.02
N PRO A 34 -18.49 2.66 -4.07
CA PRO A 34 -17.05 2.91 -3.99
C PRO A 34 -16.75 4.06 -2.99
N PRO A 35 -15.59 4.03 -2.35
CA PRO A 35 -15.11 5.16 -1.55
C PRO A 35 -15.09 6.45 -2.35
N VAL A 36 -15.44 7.56 -1.70
CA VAL A 36 -15.42 8.90 -2.30
C VAL A 36 -14.22 9.68 -1.74
N LEU A 37 -13.35 10.12 -2.61
CA LEU A 37 -12.18 10.94 -2.30
C LEU A 37 -12.60 12.42 -2.17
N ILE A 38 -11.68 13.25 -1.68
CA ILE A 38 -11.93 14.69 -1.51
C ILE A 38 -12.28 15.42 -2.82
N SER A 39 -11.80 14.92 -3.95
CA SER A 39 -12.07 15.50 -5.28
C SER A 39 -11.76 14.51 -6.40
N GLY A 40 -12.26 14.81 -7.62
CA GLY A 40 -11.87 14.08 -8.83
C GLY A 40 -10.37 14.19 -9.15
N ASN A 41 -9.73 15.31 -8.79
CA ASN A 41 -8.28 15.45 -8.99
C ASN A 41 -7.47 14.48 -8.12
N ALA A 42 -7.99 14.11 -6.94
CA ALA A 42 -7.37 13.09 -6.09
C ALA A 42 -7.44 11.71 -6.76
N VAL A 43 -8.54 11.38 -7.44
CA VAL A 43 -8.67 10.15 -8.25
C VAL A 43 -7.69 10.18 -9.42
N ASP A 44 -7.65 11.28 -10.17
CA ASP A 44 -6.76 11.44 -11.34
C ASP A 44 -5.29 11.27 -10.92
N ARG A 45 -4.87 11.87 -9.79
CA ARG A 45 -3.53 11.70 -9.22
C ARG A 45 -3.23 10.25 -8.86
N ASN A 46 -4.14 9.55 -8.18
CA ASN A 46 -3.95 8.13 -7.86
C ASN A 46 -3.77 7.28 -9.11
N ARG A 47 -4.59 7.51 -10.13
CA ARG A 47 -4.49 6.81 -11.42
C ARG A 47 -3.16 7.07 -12.12
N LEU A 48 -2.65 8.29 -12.08
CA LEU A 48 -1.33 8.63 -12.64
C LEU A 48 -0.20 7.88 -11.91
N LEU A 49 -0.21 7.87 -10.57
CA LEU A 49 0.79 7.15 -9.77
C LEU A 49 0.77 5.65 -10.05
N VAL A 50 -0.42 5.04 -10.07
CA VAL A 50 -0.59 3.62 -10.38
C VAL A 50 -0.19 3.32 -11.83
N GLY A 51 -0.60 4.15 -12.79
CA GLY A 51 -0.23 4.03 -14.20
C GLY A 51 1.28 4.11 -14.43
N ASN A 52 1.98 5.03 -13.75
CA ASN A 52 3.43 5.12 -13.74
C ASN A 52 4.06 3.83 -13.20
N ALA A 53 3.58 3.33 -12.06
CA ALA A 53 4.10 2.10 -11.47
C ALA A 53 3.91 0.89 -12.41
N LEU A 54 2.71 0.71 -12.97
CA LEU A 54 2.42 -0.38 -13.91
C LEU A 54 3.29 -0.32 -15.17
N SER A 55 3.52 0.86 -15.73
CA SER A 55 4.39 1.05 -16.92
C SER A 55 5.84 0.66 -16.66
N LYS A 56 6.26 0.64 -15.39
CA LYS A 56 7.60 0.27 -14.93
C LYS A 56 7.70 -1.13 -14.32
N GLY A 57 6.65 -1.94 -14.44
CA GLY A 57 6.68 -3.35 -14.07
C GLY A 57 6.05 -3.71 -12.72
N ALA A 58 5.37 -2.77 -12.05
CA ALA A 58 4.52 -3.10 -10.91
C ALA A 58 3.30 -3.94 -11.33
N ASN A 59 2.69 -4.65 -10.39
CA ASN A 59 1.52 -5.49 -10.62
C ASN A 59 0.36 -5.08 -9.72
N ILE A 60 -0.87 -5.29 -10.19
CA ILE A 60 -2.06 -5.17 -9.35
C ILE A 60 -2.29 -6.51 -8.66
N LEU A 61 -2.26 -6.51 -7.33
CA LEU A 61 -2.64 -7.66 -6.50
C LEU A 61 -4.15 -7.69 -6.24
N PHE A 62 -4.78 -6.53 -6.08
CA PHE A 62 -6.21 -6.41 -5.84
C PHE A 62 -6.77 -5.13 -6.48
N GLY A 63 -8.00 -5.21 -6.97
CA GLY A 63 -8.74 -4.12 -7.60
C GLY A 63 -8.51 -4.01 -9.11
N ASP A 64 -9.21 -3.05 -9.73
CA ASP A 64 -9.10 -2.75 -11.17
C ASP A 64 -8.74 -1.26 -11.33
N PRO A 65 -7.53 -0.94 -11.82
CA PRO A 65 -7.10 0.45 -12.01
C PRO A 65 -7.92 1.17 -13.11
N ASN A 66 -8.61 0.43 -13.98
CA ASN A 66 -9.42 0.96 -15.06
C ASN A 66 -10.92 1.03 -14.72
N ALA A 67 -11.31 0.65 -13.50
CA ALA A 67 -12.70 0.70 -13.09
C ALA A 67 -13.31 2.09 -13.31
N GLN A 68 -14.48 2.11 -13.95
CA GLN A 68 -15.25 3.33 -14.14
C GLN A 68 -16.29 3.43 -13.04
N GLU A 69 -16.29 4.52 -12.34
CA GLU A 69 -17.22 4.77 -11.24
C GLU A 69 -18.25 5.83 -11.63
N THR A 70 -19.39 5.79 -10.97
CA THR A 70 -20.50 6.73 -11.24
C THR A 70 -20.20 8.17 -10.89
N SER A 71 -19.27 8.39 -9.96
CA SER A 71 -18.80 9.72 -9.56
C SER A 71 -17.32 9.90 -9.92
N ARG A 72 -16.98 11.06 -10.47
CA ARG A 72 -15.58 11.43 -10.77
C ARG A 72 -14.66 11.39 -9.53
N ALA A 73 -15.22 11.61 -8.34
CA ALA A 73 -14.46 11.58 -7.08
C ALA A 73 -14.43 10.19 -6.42
N SER A 74 -15.02 9.17 -7.04
CA SER A 74 -15.03 7.80 -6.49
C SER A 74 -13.92 6.97 -7.08
N MET A 75 -13.30 6.13 -6.23
CA MET A 75 -12.25 5.19 -6.63
C MET A 75 -12.27 3.97 -5.73
N ARG A 76 -12.27 2.77 -6.30
CA ARG A 76 -12.14 1.52 -5.54
C ARG A 76 -10.71 1.28 -5.09
N PRO A 77 -10.52 0.55 -3.97
CA PRO A 77 -9.20 0.25 -3.45
C PRO A 77 -8.34 -0.55 -4.43
N LEU A 78 -7.06 -0.22 -4.43
CA LEU A 78 -6.02 -0.92 -5.18
C LEU A 78 -4.89 -1.37 -4.24
N ILE A 79 -4.41 -2.60 -4.44
CA ILE A 79 -3.17 -3.08 -3.85
C ILE A 79 -2.18 -3.31 -4.98
N VAL A 80 -1.05 -2.59 -4.92
CA VAL A 80 0.00 -2.62 -5.94
C VAL A 80 1.23 -3.33 -5.39
N GLU A 81 1.79 -4.27 -6.14
CA GLU A 81 3.02 -5.00 -5.76
C GLU A 81 4.19 -4.65 -6.67
N ASN A 82 5.39 -5.03 -6.23
CA ASN A 82 6.65 -4.82 -6.96
C ASN A 82 6.92 -3.34 -7.24
N VAL A 83 6.54 -2.48 -6.32
CA VAL A 83 6.86 -1.04 -6.39
C VAL A 83 8.33 -0.86 -6.05
N THR A 84 9.07 -0.16 -6.93
CA THR A 84 10.52 0.08 -6.84
C THR A 84 10.83 1.58 -6.76
N PRO A 85 12.05 1.98 -6.33
CA PRO A 85 12.45 3.39 -6.23
C PRO A 85 12.40 4.19 -7.56
N GLU A 86 12.33 3.53 -8.71
CA GLU A 86 12.17 4.20 -10.00
C GLU A 86 10.73 4.65 -10.27
N MET A 87 9.78 4.26 -9.42
CA MET A 87 8.35 4.54 -9.57
C MET A 87 7.92 5.71 -8.68
N GLU A 88 7.07 6.58 -9.21
CA GLU A 88 6.57 7.74 -8.44
C GLU A 88 5.78 7.30 -7.21
N LEU A 89 5.04 6.19 -7.28
CA LEU A 89 4.28 5.62 -6.17
C LEU A 89 5.18 5.20 -4.98
N TYR A 90 6.50 5.03 -5.20
CA TYR A 90 7.42 4.68 -4.13
C TYR A 90 7.64 5.84 -3.15
N PHE A 91 7.79 7.07 -3.64
CA PHE A 91 8.10 8.24 -2.81
C PHE A 91 6.90 9.16 -2.56
N THR A 92 5.81 9.00 -3.32
CA THR A 92 4.68 9.93 -3.26
C THR A 92 3.50 9.28 -2.57
N GLU A 93 3.01 9.90 -1.48
CA GLU A 93 1.75 9.47 -0.84
C GLU A 93 0.58 9.62 -1.82
N SER A 94 -0.22 8.57 -1.91
CA SER A 94 -1.38 8.55 -2.81
C SER A 94 -2.53 9.42 -2.32
N PHE A 95 -2.70 9.55 -1.00
CA PHE A 95 -3.87 10.18 -0.35
C PHE A 95 -5.20 9.61 -0.87
N GLY A 96 -5.20 8.31 -1.21
CA GLY A 96 -6.34 7.61 -1.77
C GLY A 96 -6.40 6.16 -1.34
N PRO A 97 -7.27 5.36 -1.94
CA PRO A 97 -7.45 3.96 -1.60
C PRO A 97 -6.42 3.05 -2.29
N THR A 98 -5.19 3.52 -2.41
CA THR A 98 -4.08 2.78 -3.01
C THR A 98 -3.04 2.46 -1.95
N VAL A 99 -2.62 1.20 -1.87
CA VAL A 99 -1.56 0.75 -0.96
C VAL A 99 -0.52 -0.07 -1.71
N SER A 100 0.76 0.13 -1.37
CA SER A 100 1.88 -0.64 -1.93
C SER A 100 2.22 -1.81 -1.01
N LEU A 101 2.33 -3.03 -1.57
CA LEU A 101 2.84 -4.21 -0.89
C LEU A 101 4.28 -4.48 -1.33
N MET A 102 5.21 -4.41 -0.39
CA MET A 102 6.63 -4.55 -0.61
C MET A 102 7.17 -5.77 0.15
N VAL A 103 7.99 -6.57 -0.51
CA VAL A 103 8.53 -7.82 0.05
C VAL A 103 10.01 -7.65 0.35
N VAL A 104 10.41 -8.02 1.56
CA VAL A 104 11.79 -7.98 2.02
C VAL A 104 12.26 -9.32 2.54
N ASP A 105 13.56 -9.57 2.55
CA ASP A 105 14.14 -10.81 3.03
C ASP A 105 14.54 -10.71 4.50
N THR A 106 14.97 -9.54 4.95
CA THR A 106 15.51 -9.33 6.30
C THR A 106 14.74 -8.26 7.08
N GLU A 107 14.97 -8.23 8.39
CA GLU A 107 14.45 -7.20 9.28
C GLU A 107 15.09 -5.83 8.99
N ASP A 108 16.40 -5.81 8.70
CA ASP A 108 17.13 -4.58 8.40
C ASP A 108 16.64 -3.95 7.08
N GLU A 109 16.35 -4.77 6.07
CA GLU A 109 15.70 -4.29 4.85
C GLU A 109 14.31 -3.71 5.12
N ALA A 110 13.52 -4.35 6.01
CA ALA A 110 12.20 -3.83 6.37
C ALA A 110 12.30 -2.45 7.03
N VAL A 111 13.23 -2.27 7.97
CA VAL A 111 13.47 -0.99 8.65
C VAL A 111 13.96 0.06 7.65
N SER A 112 14.94 -0.29 6.82
CA SER A 112 15.49 0.59 5.80
C SER A 112 14.40 1.08 4.83
N LEU A 113 13.57 0.16 4.34
CA LEU A 113 12.48 0.49 3.42
C LEU A 113 11.38 1.32 4.10
N ALA A 114 11.07 1.04 5.36
CA ALA A 114 10.07 1.80 6.11
C ALA A 114 10.52 3.25 6.36
N ASN A 115 11.82 3.48 6.55
CA ASN A 115 12.40 4.80 6.78
C ASN A 115 12.76 5.54 5.47
N ASP A 116 12.76 4.86 4.32
CA ASP A 116 13.05 5.47 3.01
C ASP A 116 11.86 6.25 2.48
N THR A 117 11.51 7.32 3.18
CA THR A 117 10.39 8.23 2.87
C THR A 117 10.58 9.56 3.56
N GLU A 118 10.04 10.64 2.97
CA GLU A 118 9.97 11.97 3.60
C GLU A 118 8.76 12.11 4.54
N TYR A 119 7.89 11.10 4.59
CA TYR A 119 6.69 11.06 5.44
C TYR A 119 6.94 10.21 6.67
N GLY A 120 6.25 10.48 7.77
CA GLY A 120 6.48 9.77 9.01
C GLY A 120 5.35 9.93 10.03
N LEU A 121 4.10 10.00 9.59
CA LEU A 121 2.98 10.24 10.48
C LEU A 121 2.78 9.10 11.48
N THR A 122 2.87 7.84 11.03
CA THR A 122 2.73 6.67 11.91
C THR A 122 3.16 5.39 11.21
N THR A 123 3.66 4.46 12.00
CA THR A 123 3.99 3.10 11.56
C THR A 123 3.51 2.08 12.58
N ALA A 124 3.12 0.89 12.14
CA ALA A 124 2.75 -0.23 13.01
C ALA A 124 3.62 -1.45 12.71
N VAL A 125 4.12 -2.09 13.77
CA VAL A 125 4.89 -3.34 13.70
C VAL A 125 4.03 -4.50 14.15
N TYR A 126 3.87 -5.51 13.31
CA TYR A 126 3.11 -6.73 13.60
C TYR A 126 4.04 -7.91 13.79
N THR A 127 4.16 -8.40 15.01
CA THR A 127 4.97 -9.56 15.37
C THR A 127 4.50 -10.15 16.70
N GLU A 128 4.61 -11.47 16.85
CA GLU A 128 4.36 -12.16 18.12
C GLU A 128 5.56 -12.08 19.10
N ASN A 129 6.71 -11.63 18.62
CA ASN A 129 7.93 -11.48 19.43
C ASN A 129 8.05 -10.06 19.97
N LEU A 130 7.82 -9.88 21.28
CA LEU A 130 7.90 -8.60 21.98
C LEU A 130 9.28 -7.92 21.82
N PHE A 131 10.37 -8.67 21.94
CA PHE A 131 11.71 -8.12 21.78
C PHE A 131 11.97 -7.59 20.38
N ARG A 132 11.44 -8.28 19.36
CA ARG A 132 11.47 -7.81 17.98
C ARG A 132 10.65 -6.53 17.83
N ALA A 133 9.43 -6.50 18.36
CA ALA A 133 8.58 -5.31 18.30
C ALA A 133 9.29 -4.07 18.86
N ILE A 134 9.91 -4.18 20.04
CA ILE A 134 10.64 -3.09 20.68
C ILE A 134 11.88 -2.71 19.86
N ARG A 135 12.66 -3.70 19.40
CA ARG A 135 13.89 -3.45 18.64
C ARG A 135 13.60 -2.73 17.32
N VAL A 136 12.64 -3.24 16.55
CA VAL A 136 12.24 -2.64 15.27
C VAL A 136 11.61 -1.27 15.50
N GLY A 137 10.66 -1.16 16.45
CA GLY A 137 9.98 0.10 16.73
C GLY A 137 10.93 1.25 17.10
N ARG A 138 12.08 0.94 17.75
CA ARG A 138 13.08 1.95 18.08
C ARG A 138 13.91 2.44 16.88
N GLN A 139 13.88 1.74 15.78
CA GLN A 139 14.62 2.06 14.56
C GLN A 139 13.75 2.77 13.52
N LEU A 140 12.43 2.80 13.72
CA LEU A 140 11.51 3.46 12.80
C LEU A 140 11.45 4.97 13.08
N GLU A 141 11.60 5.76 12.03
CA GLU A 141 11.64 7.23 12.06
C GLU A 141 10.24 7.81 11.82
N CYS A 142 9.30 7.53 12.74
CA CYS A 142 7.90 7.95 12.62
C CYS A 142 7.25 8.16 14.00
N GLY A 143 6.12 8.86 14.05
CA GLY A 143 5.28 9.05 15.24
C GLY A 143 5.02 10.47 15.61
#